data_679e01b4eeef16e76f31a7f547324217
#
_entry.id   679e01b4eeef16e76f31a7f547324217
#
_cell.length_a   1.000
_cell.length_b   1.000
_cell.length_c   1.000
_cell.angle_alpha   90.00
_cell.angle_beta   90.00
_cell.angle_gamma   90.00
#
_symmetry.space_group_name_H-M   'P 1'
#
loop_
_entity.id
_entity.type
_entity.pdbx_description
1 polymer ?
#
loop_
_entity_poly.entity_id
_entity_poly.type
_entity_poly.pdbx_seq_one_letter_code
_entity_poly.pdbx_strand_id
1 'polypeptide(L)'
;MLKQGKDKQFIANFYDAKPLVSTGIKTSKDADAEMEIELGRAKIPLPPFMSKLQELMCGGIPLGYIINLGAQTGGGKTSIVNEMIYYWLFNSPHKIGVVSLELTAGQYAIAMLSRHIGRKIQLIQDPKDAIAFVQQDWVKAKRKELMENEYGEERYTILDERDGSLESVKLQINKLIKKHDCKLIVLDPVNDLFEGAGLEQQTDFIKYLKLIIKDGISVLNICHLTKGKTETDKEGNRKVRKLTEDDFAGVSNLVKSAGCNIFATRDKYAEDEYERNTTLVEVPKCRWTGKTGHAGEWFYEIETHTMYDKDDYFMKR
;
A
#
# COMPACT_ATOMS: atom_id res chain seq x y z
N MET A 1 -4.86 -19.35 -35.26
CA MET A 1 -5.36 -18.00 -35.64
C MET A 1 -4.45 -17.30 -36.65
N LEU A 2 -3.15 -17.15 -36.42
CA LEU A 2 -2.23 -16.58 -37.43
C LEU A 2 -2.23 -17.36 -38.75
N LYS A 3 -2.38 -18.68 -38.69
CA LYS A 3 -2.50 -19.55 -39.88
C LYS A 3 -3.80 -19.36 -40.67
N GLN A 4 -4.77 -18.61 -40.13
CA GLN A 4 -6.06 -18.32 -40.77
C GLN A 4 -6.14 -16.89 -41.33
N GLY A 5 -5.01 -16.18 -41.45
CA GLY A 5 -4.93 -14.84 -42.01
C GLY A 5 -5.55 -13.74 -41.15
N LYS A 6 -5.77 -13.99 -39.86
CA LYS A 6 -6.25 -12.97 -38.94
C LYS A 6 -5.15 -11.97 -38.64
N ASP A 7 -5.44 -10.69 -38.77
CA ASP A 7 -4.46 -9.64 -38.52
C ASP A 7 -4.12 -9.50 -37.03
N LYS A 8 -3.05 -8.78 -36.74
CA LYS A 8 -2.58 -8.58 -35.35
C LYS A 8 -3.62 -7.84 -34.51
N GLN A 9 -4.38 -6.92 -35.12
CA GLN A 9 -5.41 -6.14 -34.44
C GLN A 9 -6.62 -7.02 -34.06
N PHE A 10 -7.02 -7.91 -34.96
CA PHE A 10 -8.07 -8.89 -34.65
C PHE A 10 -7.66 -9.82 -33.51
N ILE A 11 -6.41 -10.27 -33.50
CA ILE A 11 -5.88 -11.14 -32.45
C ILE A 11 -5.84 -10.38 -31.11
N ALA A 12 -5.37 -9.13 -31.10
CA ALA A 12 -5.38 -8.28 -29.91
C ALA A 12 -6.80 -8.09 -29.39
N ASN A 13 -7.74 -7.73 -30.26
CA ASN A 13 -9.15 -7.55 -29.90
C ASN A 13 -9.78 -8.85 -29.39
N PHE A 14 -9.35 -10.02 -29.87
CA PHE A 14 -9.84 -11.32 -29.40
C PHE A 14 -9.35 -11.61 -27.95
N TYR A 15 -8.11 -11.26 -27.64
CA TYR A 15 -7.57 -11.41 -26.27
C TYR A 15 -8.13 -10.33 -25.31
N ASP A 16 -8.46 -9.16 -25.84
CA ASP A 16 -9.10 -8.06 -25.09
C ASP A 16 -10.62 -8.19 -25.05
N ALA A 17 -11.21 -9.01 -25.95
CA ALA A 17 -12.63 -9.32 -25.91
C ALA A 17 -12.93 -10.02 -24.58
N LYS A 18 -13.58 -9.29 -23.69
CA LYS A 18 -14.25 -9.92 -22.55
C LYS A 18 -15.19 -10.95 -23.15
N PRO A 19 -15.18 -12.22 -22.67
CA PRO A 19 -16.25 -13.14 -23.02
C PRO A 19 -17.55 -12.39 -22.74
N LEU A 20 -18.55 -12.56 -23.59
CA LEU A 20 -19.93 -12.15 -23.34
C LEU A 20 -20.36 -12.89 -22.06
N VAL A 21 -19.84 -12.42 -20.94
CA VAL A 21 -20.27 -12.87 -19.64
C VAL A 21 -21.69 -12.39 -19.51
N SER A 22 -22.57 -13.35 -19.33
CA SER A 22 -23.93 -13.14 -18.87
C SER A 22 -24.03 -11.85 -18.07
N THR A 23 -24.89 -11.02 -18.46
CA THR A 23 -25.41 -9.72 -18.03
C THR A 23 -25.22 -9.26 -16.57
N GLY A 24 -24.23 -9.69 -15.79
CA GLY A 24 -24.05 -9.26 -14.39
C GLY A 24 -25.26 -9.54 -13.47
N ILE A 25 -26.32 -10.15 -14.01
CA ILE A 25 -27.50 -10.57 -13.26
C ILE A 25 -27.17 -11.93 -12.65
N LYS A 26 -27.21 -11.99 -11.31
CA LYS A 26 -27.03 -13.22 -10.53
C LYS A 26 -28.30 -13.51 -9.77
N THR A 27 -28.70 -14.77 -9.75
CA THR A 27 -29.82 -15.23 -8.93
C THR A 27 -29.39 -15.38 -7.47
N SER A 28 -30.34 -15.58 -6.57
CA SER A 28 -30.02 -15.89 -5.16
C SER A 28 -29.22 -17.20 -5.01
N LYS A 29 -29.43 -18.18 -5.90
CA LYS A 29 -28.63 -19.42 -5.90
C LYS A 29 -27.20 -19.19 -6.34
N ASP A 30 -26.97 -18.32 -7.34
CA ASP A 30 -25.62 -17.95 -7.76
C ASP A 30 -24.90 -17.20 -6.62
N ALA A 31 -25.62 -16.30 -5.94
CA ALA A 31 -25.07 -15.56 -4.79
C ALA A 31 -24.75 -16.47 -3.60
N ASP A 32 -25.57 -17.49 -3.35
CA ASP A 32 -25.34 -18.49 -2.30
C ASP A 32 -24.08 -19.31 -2.59
N ALA A 33 -23.92 -19.81 -3.82
CA ALA A 33 -22.73 -20.54 -4.23
C ALA A 33 -21.45 -19.69 -4.16
N GLU A 34 -21.54 -18.39 -4.41
CA GLU A 34 -20.40 -17.48 -4.31
C GLU A 34 -20.05 -17.08 -2.87
N MET A 35 -21.01 -17.14 -1.95
CA MET A 35 -20.81 -16.74 -0.55
C MET A 35 -19.72 -17.58 0.14
N GLU A 36 -19.73 -18.90 -0.03
CA GLU A 36 -18.72 -19.78 0.55
C GLU A 36 -17.32 -19.50 -0.03
N ILE A 37 -17.25 -19.25 -1.33
CA ILE A 37 -15.99 -18.88 -2.01
C ILE A 37 -15.45 -17.57 -1.43
N GLU A 38 -16.31 -16.58 -1.26
CA GLU A 38 -15.93 -15.27 -0.73
C GLU A 38 -15.46 -15.34 0.73
N LEU A 39 -16.17 -16.11 1.56
CA LEU A 39 -15.80 -16.34 2.96
C LEU A 39 -14.49 -17.13 3.10
N GLY A 40 -14.20 -18.03 2.17
CA GLY A 40 -12.99 -18.85 2.14
C GLY A 40 -11.74 -18.11 1.64
N ARG A 41 -11.85 -16.90 1.09
CA ARG A 41 -10.69 -16.15 0.59
C ARG A 41 -9.78 -15.73 1.74
N ALA A 42 -8.50 -16.12 1.64
CA ALA A 42 -7.49 -15.70 2.61
C ALA A 42 -7.31 -14.18 2.58
N LYS A 43 -7.34 -13.56 3.75
CA LYS A 43 -7.04 -12.13 3.90
C LYS A 43 -5.52 -11.92 3.89
N ILE A 44 -5.11 -10.72 3.49
CA ILE A 44 -3.72 -10.29 3.56
C ILE A 44 -3.46 -9.81 4.99
N PRO A 45 -2.58 -10.50 5.76
CA PRO A 45 -2.36 -10.18 7.17
C PRO A 45 -1.58 -8.87 7.29
N LEU A 46 -1.71 -8.17 8.41
CA LEU A 46 -0.93 -6.99 8.74
C LEU A 46 0.28 -7.37 9.61
N PRO A 47 1.37 -6.56 9.60
CA PRO A 47 2.50 -6.74 10.51
C PRO A 47 2.07 -6.87 11.98
N PRO A 48 2.76 -7.66 12.82
CA PRO A 48 2.35 -7.90 14.21
C PRO A 48 2.18 -6.63 15.05
N PHE A 49 2.99 -5.60 14.82
CA PHE A 49 2.86 -4.32 15.53
C PHE A 49 1.57 -3.54 15.15
N MET A 50 0.88 -3.93 14.09
CA MET A 50 -0.42 -3.38 13.67
C MET A 50 -1.61 -4.21 14.22
N SER A 51 -1.43 -4.90 15.34
CA SER A 51 -2.43 -5.82 15.91
C SER A 51 -3.80 -5.19 16.10
N LYS A 52 -3.87 -3.96 16.64
CA LYS A 52 -5.12 -3.21 16.82
C LYS A 52 -5.80 -2.88 15.49
N LEU A 53 -5.02 -2.49 14.47
CA LEU A 53 -5.55 -2.28 13.12
C LEU A 53 -6.06 -3.59 12.52
N GLN A 54 -5.31 -4.68 12.66
CA GLN A 54 -5.72 -6.00 12.18
C GLN A 54 -7.02 -6.48 12.85
N GLU A 55 -7.20 -6.20 14.14
CA GLU A 55 -8.44 -6.50 14.86
C GLU A 55 -9.63 -5.68 14.36
N LEU A 56 -9.46 -4.36 14.15
CA LEU A 56 -10.47 -3.49 13.53
C LEU A 56 -10.87 -3.98 12.13
N MET A 57 -9.90 -4.48 11.36
CA MET A 57 -10.11 -5.02 10.01
C MET A 57 -10.56 -6.49 10.02
N CYS A 58 -10.74 -7.10 11.20
CA CYS A 58 -11.18 -8.48 11.36
C CYS A 58 -10.24 -9.49 10.68
N GLY A 59 -8.92 -9.39 10.95
CA GLY A 59 -7.91 -10.35 10.49
C GLY A 59 -7.08 -9.90 9.29
N GLY A 60 -7.23 -8.67 8.82
CA GLY A 60 -6.40 -8.10 7.75
C GLY A 60 -7.20 -7.55 6.57
N ILE A 61 -6.52 -7.34 5.44
CA ILE A 61 -7.12 -6.76 4.22
C ILE A 61 -7.83 -7.88 3.44
N PRO A 62 -9.17 -7.82 3.30
CA PRO A 62 -9.88 -8.76 2.42
C PRO A 62 -9.60 -8.42 0.96
N LEU A 63 -9.68 -9.42 0.08
CA LEU A 63 -9.59 -9.19 -1.36
C LEU A 63 -10.83 -8.45 -1.88
N GLY A 64 -10.65 -7.67 -2.95
CA GLY A 64 -11.75 -6.96 -3.61
C GLY A 64 -12.13 -5.63 -2.96
N TYR A 65 -11.20 -4.99 -2.25
CA TYR A 65 -11.46 -3.70 -1.61
C TYR A 65 -10.41 -2.64 -1.97
N ILE A 66 -10.86 -1.38 -1.96
CA ILE A 66 -9.99 -0.20 -1.99
C ILE A 66 -9.76 0.24 -0.54
N ILE A 67 -8.50 0.40 -0.15
CA ILE A 67 -8.07 0.89 1.15
C ILE A 67 -7.26 2.18 0.91
N ASN A 68 -7.51 3.22 1.68
CA ASN A 68 -6.71 4.42 1.67
C ASN A 68 -5.96 4.57 2.99
N LEU A 69 -4.65 4.77 2.91
CA LEU A 69 -3.80 5.17 4.02
C LEU A 69 -3.35 6.61 3.80
N GLY A 70 -3.90 7.52 4.58
CA GLY A 70 -3.56 8.94 4.55
C GLY A 70 -2.56 9.31 5.62
N ALA A 71 -1.50 10.05 5.23
CA ALA A 71 -0.58 10.66 6.18
C ALA A 71 -0.11 12.02 5.69
N GLN A 72 0.22 12.90 6.63
CA GLN A 72 0.81 14.21 6.32
C GLN A 72 2.24 14.03 5.76
N THR A 73 2.71 15.03 5.02
CA THR A 73 4.11 15.07 4.56
C THR A 73 5.06 14.99 5.75
N GLY A 74 5.97 14.03 5.72
CA GLY A 74 6.85 13.71 6.85
C GLY A 74 6.17 12.95 7.98
N GLY A 75 4.92 12.49 7.81
CA GLY A 75 4.15 11.72 8.78
C GLY A 75 4.48 10.22 8.83
N GLY A 76 5.57 9.78 8.19
CA GLY A 76 5.97 8.37 8.24
C GLY A 76 5.32 7.44 7.21
N LYS A 77 4.59 7.97 6.20
CA LYS A 77 3.93 7.18 5.15
C LYS A 77 4.81 6.06 4.60
N THR A 78 5.95 6.45 4.04
CA THR A 78 6.87 5.51 3.38
C THR A 78 7.39 4.45 4.34
N SER A 79 7.66 4.80 5.61
CA SER A 79 8.09 3.83 6.62
C SER A 79 6.99 2.81 6.93
N ILE A 80 5.74 3.27 7.10
CA ILE A 80 4.58 2.40 7.34
C ILE A 80 4.37 1.44 6.17
N VAL A 81 4.37 1.97 4.95
CA VAL A 81 4.15 1.18 3.72
C VAL A 81 5.27 0.17 3.52
N ASN A 82 6.53 0.57 3.73
CA ASN A 82 7.68 -0.31 3.64
C ASN A 82 7.61 -1.48 4.64
N GLU A 83 7.16 -1.22 5.88
CA GLU A 83 6.95 -2.28 6.87
C GLU A 83 5.83 -3.25 6.44
N MET A 84 4.71 -2.72 5.92
CA MET A 84 3.63 -3.55 5.41
C MET A 84 4.11 -4.42 4.25
N ILE A 85 4.76 -3.82 3.26
CA ILE A 85 5.25 -4.55 2.08
C ILE A 85 6.32 -5.56 2.50
N TYR A 86 7.30 -5.16 3.33
CA TYR A 86 8.32 -6.07 3.85
C TYR A 86 7.68 -7.31 4.52
N TYR A 87 6.72 -7.11 5.39
CA TYR A 87 6.01 -8.20 6.03
C TYR A 87 5.29 -9.11 5.03
N TRP A 88 4.63 -8.52 4.03
CA TRP A 88 3.90 -9.26 3.01
C TRP A 88 4.79 -10.10 2.10
N LEU A 89 6.04 -9.69 1.85
CA LEU A 89 6.99 -10.48 1.05
C LEU A 89 7.23 -11.88 1.62
N PHE A 90 7.07 -12.04 2.93
CA PHE A 90 7.34 -13.29 3.64
C PHE A 90 6.07 -13.98 4.18
N ASN A 91 4.99 -13.25 4.38
CA ASN A 91 3.83 -13.72 5.15
C ASN A 91 2.49 -13.61 4.41
N SER A 92 2.44 -12.95 3.28
CA SER A 92 1.20 -12.84 2.51
C SER A 92 0.92 -14.11 1.71
N PRO A 93 -0.31 -14.65 1.73
CA PRO A 93 -0.71 -15.73 0.84
C PRO A 93 -0.87 -15.27 -0.62
N HIS A 94 -0.74 -13.96 -0.88
CA HIS A 94 -0.96 -13.35 -2.19
C HIS A 94 0.23 -12.50 -2.61
N LYS A 95 0.53 -12.47 -3.90
CA LYS A 95 1.56 -11.59 -4.46
C LYS A 95 1.14 -10.13 -4.45
N ILE A 96 2.11 -9.25 -4.18
CA ILE A 96 1.93 -7.79 -4.07
C ILE A 96 2.61 -7.12 -5.25
N GLY A 97 1.90 -6.22 -5.92
CA GLY A 97 2.45 -5.34 -6.95
C GLY A 97 2.58 -3.92 -6.38
N VAL A 98 3.76 -3.32 -6.52
CA VAL A 98 4.02 -1.96 -6.03
C VAL A 98 4.18 -1.02 -7.22
N VAL A 99 3.39 0.05 -7.25
CA VAL A 99 3.54 1.19 -8.16
C VAL A 99 4.16 2.32 -7.35
N SER A 100 5.47 2.50 -7.53
CA SER A 100 6.23 3.55 -6.85
C SER A 100 6.36 4.76 -7.76
N LEU A 101 5.92 5.91 -7.28
CA LEU A 101 5.93 7.17 -8.00
C LEU A 101 6.98 8.15 -7.46
N GLU A 102 7.31 8.01 -6.16
CA GLU A 102 8.34 8.84 -5.52
C GLU A 102 9.73 8.19 -5.52
N LEU A 103 9.81 6.87 -5.33
CA LEU A 103 11.09 6.16 -5.20
C LEU A 103 11.45 5.40 -6.48
N THR A 104 12.74 5.47 -6.84
CA THR A 104 13.27 4.56 -7.86
C THR A 104 13.33 3.13 -7.35
N ALA A 105 13.34 2.15 -8.24
CA ALA A 105 13.48 0.74 -7.88
C ALA A 105 14.74 0.48 -7.02
N GLY A 106 15.85 1.21 -7.30
CA GLY A 106 17.07 1.12 -6.50
C GLY A 106 16.91 1.67 -5.08
N GLN A 107 16.28 2.84 -4.93
CA GLN A 107 15.99 3.44 -3.62
C GLN A 107 15.05 2.55 -2.79
N TYR A 108 14.04 1.99 -3.44
CA TYR A 108 13.14 1.03 -2.83
C TYR A 108 13.87 -0.23 -2.35
N ALA A 109 14.75 -0.82 -3.19
CA ALA A 109 15.54 -1.98 -2.82
C ALA A 109 16.48 -1.71 -1.63
N ILE A 110 17.08 -0.51 -1.56
CA ILE A 110 17.90 -0.09 -0.42
C ILE A 110 17.07 0.00 0.86
N ALA A 111 15.85 0.56 0.79
CA ALA A 111 14.96 0.67 1.94
C ALA A 111 14.54 -0.73 2.45
N MET A 112 14.15 -1.63 1.55
CA MET A 112 13.78 -3.01 1.89
C MET A 112 14.98 -3.79 2.47
N LEU A 113 16.18 -3.63 1.89
CA LEU A 113 17.38 -4.28 2.42
C LEU A 113 17.74 -3.74 3.80
N SER A 114 17.68 -2.41 4.01
CA SER A 114 17.92 -1.78 5.31
C SER A 114 17.02 -2.38 6.39
N ARG A 115 15.73 -2.53 6.08
CA ARG A 115 14.75 -3.18 6.95
C ARG A 115 15.09 -4.65 7.21
N HIS A 116 15.49 -5.38 6.18
CA HIS A 116 15.77 -6.81 6.26
C HIS A 116 17.00 -7.14 7.11
N ILE A 117 18.04 -6.29 7.07
CA ILE A 117 19.27 -6.45 7.86
C ILE A 117 19.23 -5.74 9.22
N GLY A 118 18.17 -4.98 9.50
CA GLY A 118 18.03 -4.20 10.73
C GLY A 118 19.07 -3.07 10.87
N ARG A 119 19.51 -2.50 9.74
CA ARG A 119 20.45 -1.38 9.71
C ARG A 119 20.15 -0.45 8.55
N LYS A 120 19.91 0.82 8.83
CA LYS A 120 19.62 1.82 7.80
C LYS A 120 20.87 2.16 6.98
N ILE A 121 20.99 1.60 5.79
CA ILE A 121 22.13 1.76 4.88
C ILE A 121 22.34 3.23 4.51
N GLN A 122 21.26 4.01 4.38
CA GLN A 122 21.31 5.43 4.04
C GLN A 122 22.00 6.32 5.10
N LEU A 123 22.28 5.79 6.30
CA LEU A 123 23.08 6.49 7.33
C LEU A 123 24.58 6.37 7.09
N ILE A 124 25.04 5.51 6.18
CA ILE A 124 26.46 5.42 5.81
C ILE A 124 26.81 6.62 4.93
N GLN A 125 27.69 7.48 5.44
CA GLN A 125 27.96 8.78 4.81
C GLN A 125 28.80 8.66 3.53
N ASP A 126 29.82 7.80 3.51
CA ASP A 126 30.64 7.61 2.32
C ASP A 126 29.98 6.59 1.37
N PRO A 127 29.73 6.96 0.11
CA PRO A 127 29.18 6.05 -0.89
C PRO A 127 30.02 4.79 -1.13
N LYS A 128 31.36 4.89 -1.01
CA LYS A 128 32.27 3.75 -1.17
C LYS A 128 32.10 2.76 -0.03
N ASP A 129 31.96 3.26 1.19
CA ASP A 129 31.72 2.44 2.38
C ASP A 129 30.33 1.78 2.29
N ALA A 130 29.31 2.50 1.81
CA ALA A 130 28.00 1.93 1.59
C ALA A 130 28.04 0.79 0.56
N ILE A 131 28.75 0.97 -0.55
CA ILE A 131 28.96 -0.08 -1.56
C ILE A 131 29.73 -1.26 -0.96
N ALA A 132 30.85 -0.99 -0.25
CA ALA A 132 31.65 -2.03 0.40
C ALA A 132 30.82 -2.82 1.41
N PHE A 133 29.96 -2.13 2.18
CA PHE A 133 29.06 -2.75 3.14
C PHE A 133 28.09 -3.73 2.47
N VAL A 134 27.41 -3.32 1.41
CA VAL A 134 26.43 -4.21 0.70
C VAL A 134 27.10 -5.33 -0.11
N GLN A 135 28.43 -5.29 -0.27
CA GLN A 135 29.22 -6.33 -0.90
C GLN A 135 29.75 -7.38 0.10
N GLN A 136 29.59 -7.20 1.41
CA GLN A 136 29.93 -8.20 2.41
C GLN A 136 29.12 -9.47 2.21
N ASP A 137 29.70 -10.65 2.40
CA ASP A 137 29.09 -11.93 2.06
C ASP A 137 27.77 -12.18 2.82
N TRP A 138 27.74 -11.83 4.09
CA TRP A 138 26.49 -11.94 4.87
C TRP A 138 25.38 -11.00 4.37
N VAL A 139 25.74 -9.78 3.91
CA VAL A 139 24.75 -8.85 3.32
C VAL A 139 24.28 -9.34 1.97
N LYS A 140 25.17 -9.91 1.14
CA LYS A 140 24.80 -10.55 -0.12
C LYS A 140 23.84 -11.71 0.11
N ALA A 141 24.09 -12.53 1.13
CA ALA A 141 23.19 -13.61 1.49
C ALA A 141 21.79 -13.09 1.87
N LYS A 142 21.73 -12.07 2.73
CA LYS A 142 20.48 -11.38 3.11
C LYS A 142 19.78 -10.71 1.92
N ARG A 143 20.54 -10.13 1.02
CA ARG A 143 20.03 -9.57 -0.22
C ARG A 143 19.35 -10.63 -1.09
N LYS A 144 19.98 -11.80 -1.23
CA LYS A 144 19.41 -12.92 -1.98
C LYS A 144 18.11 -13.41 -1.34
N GLU A 145 18.09 -13.60 0.00
CA GLU A 145 16.91 -13.99 0.77
C GLU A 145 15.74 -13.00 0.60
N LEU A 146 16.03 -11.69 0.50
CA LEU A 146 15.03 -10.67 0.26
C LEU A 146 14.48 -10.67 -1.16
N MET A 147 15.33 -10.92 -2.17
CA MET A 147 14.95 -10.80 -3.58
C MET A 147 14.29 -12.05 -4.13
N GLU A 148 14.66 -13.23 -3.61
CA GLU A 148 14.20 -14.51 -4.11
C GLU A 148 13.57 -15.35 -2.99
N ASN A 149 12.56 -16.15 -3.33
CA ASN A 149 12.02 -17.15 -2.43
C ASN A 149 12.88 -18.43 -2.46
N GLU A 150 12.51 -19.44 -1.70
CA GLU A 150 13.20 -20.74 -1.62
C GLU A 150 13.24 -21.51 -2.95
N TYR A 151 12.37 -21.17 -3.89
CA TYR A 151 12.30 -21.73 -5.23
C TYR A 151 13.08 -20.90 -6.27
N GLY A 152 13.75 -19.81 -5.86
CA GLY A 152 14.46 -18.90 -6.75
C GLY A 152 13.54 -17.96 -7.55
N GLU A 153 12.28 -17.83 -7.16
CA GLU A 153 11.35 -16.91 -7.79
C GLU A 153 11.46 -15.50 -7.13
N GLU A 154 11.24 -14.48 -7.93
CA GLU A 154 11.21 -13.08 -7.46
C GLU A 154 10.10 -12.85 -6.43
N ARG A 155 10.45 -12.29 -5.25
CA ARG A 155 9.49 -12.05 -4.17
C ARG A 155 8.55 -10.89 -4.44
N TYR A 156 8.99 -9.89 -5.21
CA TYR A 156 8.16 -8.73 -5.52
C TYR A 156 8.40 -8.20 -6.91
N THR A 157 7.41 -7.48 -7.40
CA THR A 157 7.48 -6.74 -8.66
C THR A 157 7.16 -5.29 -8.35
N ILE A 158 8.07 -4.39 -8.72
CA ILE A 158 7.90 -2.94 -8.58
C ILE A 158 7.80 -2.31 -9.95
N LEU A 159 6.85 -1.42 -10.10
CA LEU A 159 6.75 -0.52 -11.23
C LEU A 159 7.35 0.84 -10.82
N ASP A 160 8.47 1.18 -11.43
CA ASP A 160 9.13 2.49 -11.34
C ASP A 160 8.70 3.31 -12.58
N GLU A 161 7.44 3.76 -12.59
CA GLU A 161 6.86 4.49 -13.72
C GLU A 161 7.10 5.99 -13.56
N ARG A 162 7.59 6.62 -14.60
CA ARG A 162 7.90 8.05 -14.59
C ARG A 162 7.13 8.86 -15.61
N ASP A 163 6.50 8.19 -16.57
CA ASP A 163 5.65 8.84 -17.57
C ASP A 163 4.32 9.33 -16.98
N GLY A 164 3.90 8.76 -15.86
CA GLY A 164 2.84 9.27 -14.99
C GLY A 164 1.45 9.39 -15.61
N SER A 165 1.24 9.00 -16.87
CA SER A 165 -0.10 9.04 -17.45
C SER A 165 -0.98 7.97 -16.81
N LEU A 166 -2.21 8.34 -16.43
CA LEU A 166 -3.16 7.41 -15.83
C LEU A 166 -3.43 6.19 -16.72
N GLU A 167 -3.39 6.35 -18.03
CA GLU A 167 -3.57 5.24 -18.98
C GLU A 167 -2.38 4.29 -18.98
N SER A 168 -1.14 4.82 -18.97
CA SER A 168 0.06 4.00 -18.83
C SER A 168 0.01 3.18 -17.54
N VAL A 169 -0.31 3.83 -16.42
CA VAL A 169 -0.40 3.16 -15.11
C VAL A 169 -1.47 2.07 -15.10
N LYS A 170 -2.66 2.29 -15.68
CA LYS A 170 -3.69 1.23 -15.84
C LYS A 170 -3.16 0.02 -16.60
N LEU A 171 -2.44 0.23 -17.71
CA LEU A 171 -1.84 -0.85 -18.48
C LEU A 171 -0.80 -1.63 -17.67
N GLN A 172 0.03 -0.94 -16.90
CA GLN A 172 1.04 -1.57 -16.06
C GLN A 172 0.41 -2.32 -14.88
N ILE A 173 -0.61 -1.77 -14.23
CA ILE A 173 -1.38 -2.48 -13.19
C ILE A 173 -1.97 -3.79 -13.77
N ASN A 174 -2.54 -3.73 -14.97
CA ASN A 174 -3.03 -4.94 -15.63
C ASN A 174 -1.93 -5.99 -15.87
N LYS A 175 -0.69 -5.57 -16.16
CA LYS A 175 0.44 -6.50 -16.27
C LYS A 175 0.80 -7.11 -14.92
N LEU A 176 0.83 -6.31 -13.84
CA LEU A 176 1.06 -6.82 -12.48
C LEU A 176 0.01 -7.88 -12.10
N ILE A 177 -1.25 -7.65 -12.43
CA ILE A 177 -2.36 -8.57 -12.14
C ILE A 177 -2.26 -9.84 -13.02
N LYS A 178 -2.14 -9.67 -14.34
CA LYS A 178 -2.29 -10.79 -15.29
C LYS A 178 -1.01 -11.60 -15.48
N LYS A 179 0.16 -10.95 -15.45
CA LYS A 179 1.46 -11.59 -15.70
C LYS A 179 2.12 -12.04 -14.39
N HIS A 180 2.01 -11.23 -13.33
CA HIS A 180 2.68 -11.49 -12.06
C HIS A 180 1.73 -12.02 -10.98
N ASP A 181 0.44 -12.21 -11.29
CA ASP A 181 -0.61 -12.70 -10.39
C ASP A 181 -0.74 -11.92 -9.08
N CYS A 182 -0.51 -10.61 -9.12
CA CYS A 182 -0.67 -9.75 -7.97
C CYS A 182 -2.15 -9.64 -7.58
N LYS A 183 -2.45 -9.81 -6.29
CA LYS A 183 -3.81 -9.66 -5.73
C LYS A 183 -3.97 -8.40 -4.89
N LEU A 184 -2.88 -7.77 -4.50
CA LEU A 184 -2.85 -6.45 -3.89
C LEU A 184 -1.97 -5.53 -4.72
N ILE A 185 -2.50 -4.38 -5.10
CA ILE A 185 -1.76 -3.31 -5.77
C ILE A 185 -1.59 -2.15 -4.79
N VAL A 186 -0.35 -1.74 -4.55
CA VAL A 186 0.00 -0.58 -3.73
C VAL A 186 0.34 0.59 -4.65
N LEU A 187 -0.35 1.73 -4.49
CA LEU A 187 -0.10 2.96 -5.25
C LEU A 187 0.52 3.99 -4.29
N ASP A 188 1.79 4.33 -4.46
CA ASP A 188 2.54 5.18 -3.51
C ASP A 188 3.28 6.34 -4.19
N PRO A 189 2.76 7.57 -4.03
CA PRO A 189 1.41 7.96 -3.58
C PRO A 189 0.43 8.13 -4.75
N VAL A 190 -0.86 7.87 -4.52
CA VAL A 190 -1.89 8.03 -5.56
C VAL A 190 -2.11 9.49 -5.98
N ASN A 191 -1.75 10.45 -5.12
CA ASN A 191 -1.89 11.87 -5.41
C ASN A 191 -1.07 12.29 -6.63
N ASP A 192 0.14 11.74 -6.80
CA ASP A 192 1.03 12.06 -7.92
C ASP A 192 0.43 11.62 -9.27
N LEU A 193 -0.36 10.53 -9.25
CA LEU A 193 -1.11 10.11 -10.44
C LEU A 193 -2.22 11.10 -10.82
N PHE A 194 -2.74 11.86 -9.85
CA PHE A 194 -3.83 12.80 -10.07
C PHE A 194 -3.34 14.23 -10.28
N GLU A 195 -2.05 14.49 -10.07
CA GLU A 195 -1.46 15.79 -10.32
C GLU A 195 -1.52 16.12 -11.82
N GLY A 196 -2.11 17.25 -12.15
CA GLY A 196 -2.33 17.67 -13.55
C GLY A 196 -3.41 16.90 -14.31
N ALA A 197 -3.98 15.82 -13.76
CA ALA A 197 -5.05 15.09 -14.40
C ALA A 197 -6.40 15.79 -14.22
N GLY A 198 -7.16 15.91 -15.31
CA GLY A 198 -8.52 16.45 -15.27
C GLY A 198 -9.47 15.56 -14.46
N LEU A 199 -10.57 16.15 -13.98
CA LEU A 199 -11.57 15.44 -13.13
C LEU A 199 -12.15 14.21 -13.84
N GLU A 200 -12.32 14.24 -15.15
CA GLU A 200 -12.80 13.13 -15.96
C GLU A 200 -11.80 11.96 -15.92
N GLN A 201 -10.52 12.24 -16.14
CA GLN A 201 -9.46 11.24 -16.10
C GLN A 201 -9.33 10.59 -14.72
N GLN A 202 -9.41 11.39 -13.64
CA GLN A 202 -9.43 10.87 -12.27
C GLN A 202 -10.65 9.97 -12.04
N THR A 203 -11.82 10.40 -12.51
CA THR A 203 -13.06 9.61 -12.39
C THR A 203 -12.95 8.28 -13.13
N ASP A 204 -12.36 8.26 -14.31
CA ASP A 204 -12.17 7.05 -15.10
C ASP A 204 -11.13 6.12 -14.47
N PHE A 205 -10.09 6.66 -13.86
CA PHE A 205 -9.16 5.85 -13.09
C PHE A 205 -9.85 5.20 -11.88
N ILE A 206 -10.67 5.93 -11.15
CA ILE A 206 -11.45 5.37 -10.02
C ILE A 206 -12.46 4.31 -10.51
N LYS A 207 -13.10 4.50 -11.65
CA LYS A 207 -13.95 3.46 -12.26
C LYS A 207 -13.13 2.20 -12.59
N TYR A 208 -11.93 2.37 -13.13
CA TYR A 208 -11.01 1.26 -13.37
C TYR A 208 -10.66 0.52 -12.08
N LEU A 209 -10.30 1.21 -10.99
CA LEU A 209 -10.07 0.58 -9.70
C LEU A 209 -11.29 -0.21 -9.21
N LYS A 210 -12.52 0.35 -9.40
CA LYS A 210 -13.77 -0.34 -9.08
C LYS A 210 -14.02 -1.59 -9.92
N LEU A 211 -13.48 -1.66 -11.12
CA LEU A 211 -13.56 -2.88 -11.95
C LEU A 211 -12.63 -3.97 -11.43
N ILE A 212 -11.37 -3.64 -11.18
CA ILE A 212 -10.40 -4.65 -10.74
C ILE A 212 -10.73 -5.21 -9.34
N ILE A 213 -11.33 -4.43 -8.44
CA ILE A 213 -11.73 -4.97 -7.13
C ILE A 213 -12.88 -5.99 -7.26
N LYS A 214 -13.76 -5.89 -8.26
CA LYS A 214 -14.77 -6.91 -8.54
C LYS A 214 -14.16 -8.24 -9.00
N ASP A 215 -12.97 -8.18 -9.58
CA ASP A 215 -12.19 -9.36 -9.97
C ASP A 215 -11.34 -9.91 -8.80
N GLY A 216 -11.60 -9.43 -7.57
CA GLY A 216 -10.92 -9.90 -6.35
C GLY A 216 -9.52 -9.28 -6.14
N ILE A 217 -9.19 -8.19 -6.83
CA ILE A 217 -7.93 -7.46 -6.61
C ILE A 217 -8.17 -6.38 -5.56
N SER A 218 -7.31 -6.29 -4.56
CA SER A 218 -7.35 -5.19 -3.60
C SER A 218 -6.36 -4.10 -3.98
N VAL A 219 -6.69 -2.87 -3.60
CA VAL A 219 -5.85 -1.69 -3.88
C VAL A 219 -5.62 -0.94 -2.59
N LEU A 220 -4.35 -0.74 -2.24
CA LEU A 220 -3.92 0.14 -1.15
C LEU A 220 -3.39 1.44 -1.77
N ASN A 221 -4.15 2.51 -1.60
CA ASN A 221 -3.73 3.85 -2.00
C ASN A 221 -3.04 4.56 -0.84
N ILE A 222 -1.85 5.02 -1.07
CA ILE A 222 -1.15 5.90 -0.15
C ILE A 222 -1.48 7.33 -0.55
N CYS A 223 -2.04 8.10 0.39
CA CYS A 223 -2.59 9.41 0.11
C CYS A 223 -1.88 10.49 0.95
N HIS A 224 -1.74 11.67 0.36
CA HIS A 224 -1.39 12.87 1.12
C HIS A 224 -2.61 13.39 1.86
N LEU A 225 -2.41 13.77 3.13
CA LEU A 225 -3.39 14.55 3.87
C LEU A 225 -3.07 16.05 3.70
N THR A 226 -4.11 16.87 3.69
CA THR A 226 -3.95 18.32 3.76
C THR A 226 -3.16 18.68 5.02
N LYS A 227 -2.34 19.72 4.92
CA LYS A 227 -1.64 20.26 6.10
C LYS A 227 -2.69 20.67 7.11
N GLY A 228 -2.79 19.96 8.22
CA GLY A 228 -3.70 20.27 9.29
C GLY A 228 -3.45 21.71 9.77
N LYS A 229 -4.51 22.54 9.83
CA LYS A 229 -4.43 23.79 10.55
C LYS A 229 -4.19 23.43 12.00
N THR A 230 -3.08 23.85 12.56
CA THR A 230 -2.81 23.71 13.99
C THR A 230 -3.86 24.59 14.70
N GLU A 231 -4.77 23.96 15.42
CA GLU A 231 -5.67 24.67 16.32
C GLU A 231 -4.92 24.90 17.63
N THR A 232 -4.96 26.10 18.13
CA THR A 232 -4.53 26.41 19.50
C THR A 232 -5.76 26.38 20.40
N ASP A 233 -5.64 25.73 21.54
CA ASP A 233 -6.68 25.82 22.56
C ASP A 233 -6.73 27.26 23.17
N LYS A 234 -7.73 27.50 24.05
CA LYS A 234 -7.89 28.80 24.69
C LYS A 234 -6.72 29.19 25.61
N GLU A 235 -5.85 28.25 25.92
CA GLU A 235 -4.67 28.39 26.78
C GLU A 235 -3.36 28.57 25.98
N GLY A 236 -3.47 28.58 24.62
CA GLY A 236 -2.32 28.77 23.72
C GLY A 236 -1.55 27.49 23.39
N ASN A 237 -2.00 26.31 23.87
CA ASN A 237 -1.36 25.04 23.58
C ASN A 237 -1.74 24.55 22.19
N ARG A 238 -0.80 23.97 21.46
CA ARG A 238 -1.07 23.31 20.18
C ARG A 238 -2.00 22.11 20.38
N LYS A 239 -3.18 22.17 19.79
CA LYS A 239 -4.11 21.04 19.73
C LYS A 239 -4.02 20.37 18.39
N VAL A 240 -3.71 19.07 18.39
CA VAL A 240 -3.80 18.26 17.17
C VAL A 240 -5.28 18.17 16.79
N ARG A 241 -5.64 18.78 15.66
CA ARG A 241 -7.01 18.71 15.13
C ARG A 241 -7.31 17.25 14.76
N LYS A 242 -8.47 16.77 15.16
CA LYS A 242 -8.96 15.46 14.70
C LYS A 242 -9.15 15.51 13.18
N LEU A 243 -8.52 14.58 12.47
CA LEU A 243 -8.66 14.45 11.03
C LEU A 243 -10.03 13.89 10.66
N THR A 244 -10.50 14.30 9.50
CA THR A 244 -11.75 13.84 8.89
C THR A 244 -11.46 13.32 7.48
N GLU A 245 -12.41 12.62 6.87
CA GLU A 245 -12.26 12.14 5.49
C GLU A 245 -12.06 13.28 4.46
N ASP A 246 -12.43 14.53 4.80
CA ASP A 246 -12.20 15.72 3.96
C ASP A 246 -10.72 16.16 3.95
N ASP A 247 -9.91 15.65 4.87
CA ASP A 247 -8.47 15.97 4.93
C ASP A 247 -7.63 15.20 3.90
N PHE A 248 -8.21 14.26 3.17
CA PHE A 248 -7.52 13.64 2.03
C PHE A 248 -7.39 14.62 0.86
N ALA A 249 -6.17 15.08 0.60
CA ALA A 249 -5.89 16.11 -0.40
C ALA A 249 -6.21 15.63 -1.83
N GLY A 250 -7.15 16.31 -2.51
CA GLY A 250 -7.39 16.12 -3.94
C GLY A 250 -7.98 14.77 -4.37
N VAL A 251 -8.33 13.88 -3.42
CA VAL A 251 -8.78 12.50 -3.74
C VAL A 251 -10.15 12.15 -3.14
N SER A 252 -11.04 13.13 -2.96
CA SER A 252 -12.32 12.94 -2.28
C SER A 252 -13.21 11.82 -2.86
N ASN A 253 -13.22 11.65 -4.18
CA ASN A 253 -13.97 10.58 -4.82
C ASN A 253 -13.39 9.19 -4.54
N LEU A 254 -12.07 9.10 -4.38
CA LEU A 254 -11.39 7.87 -3.99
C LEU A 254 -11.75 7.49 -2.55
N VAL A 255 -11.73 8.47 -1.64
CA VAL A 255 -12.12 8.31 -0.23
C VAL A 255 -13.55 7.79 -0.08
N LYS A 256 -14.49 8.38 -0.83
CA LYS A 256 -15.89 7.91 -0.86
C LYS A 256 -16.01 6.48 -1.38
N SER A 257 -15.15 6.07 -2.33
CA SER A 257 -15.18 4.76 -2.96
C SER A 257 -14.52 3.66 -2.13
N ALA A 258 -13.63 4.02 -1.19
CA ALA A 258 -12.88 3.08 -0.38
C ALA A 258 -13.77 2.26 0.57
N GLY A 259 -13.36 1.02 0.78
CA GLY A 259 -13.89 0.14 1.82
C GLY A 259 -13.36 0.48 3.21
N CYS A 260 -12.11 0.95 3.28
CA CYS A 260 -11.49 1.39 4.53
C CYS A 260 -10.65 2.65 4.30
N ASN A 261 -10.74 3.60 5.22
CA ASN A 261 -9.86 4.76 5.30
C ASN A 261 -9.08 4.70 6.62
N ILE A 262 -7.78 4.97 6.54
CA ILE A 262 -6.85 4.92 7.68
C ILE A 262 -6.12 6.26 7.71
N PHE A 263 -6.02 6.88 8.88
CA PHE A 263 -5.20 8.06 9.12
C PHE A 263 -3.97 7.67 9.93
N ALA A 264 -2.82 8.15 9.49
CA ALA A 264 -1.56 8.07 10.20
C ALA A 264 -1.06 9.50 10.47
N THR A 265 -0.97 9.88 11.73
CA THR A 265 -0.58 11.22 12.16
C THR A 265 0.63 11.16 13.08
N ARG A 266 1.54 12.11 12.92
CA ARG A 266 2.76 12.21 13.71
C ARG A 266 3.06 13.68 14.02
N ASP A 267 3.38 13.98 15.27
CA ASP A 267 3.91 15.31 15.61
C ASP A 267 5.44 15.34 15.41
N LYS A 268 5.84 15.68 14.19
CA LYS A 268 7.25 15.79 13.81
C LYS A 268 8.00 16.95 14.47
N TYR A 269 7.32 17.80 15.20
CA TYR A 269 7.87 18.95 15.93
C TYR A 269 7.86 18.75 17.44
N ALA A 270 7.46 17.59 17.93
CA ALA A 270 7.58 17.23 19.33
C ALA A 270 9.02 17.35 19.79
N GLU A 271 9.22 17.89 21.00
CA GLU A 271 10.56 18.02 21.60
C GLU A 271 11.15 16.66 21.96
N ASP A 272 10.32 15.79 22.49
CA ASP A 272 10.69 14.42 22.80
C ASP A 272 10.86 13.61 21.51
N GLU A 273 11.98 12.88 21.42
CA GLU A 273 12.32 12.10 20.24
C GLU A 273 11.37 10.91 20.05
N TYR A 274 10.90 10.32 21.12
CA TYR A 274 9.99 9.17 21.05
C TYR A 274 8.61 9.62 20.56
N GLU A 275 8.10 10.74 21.07
CA GLU A 275 6.87 11.34 20.57
C GLU A 275 7.01 11.73 19.10
N ARG A 276 8.15 12.37 18.77
CA ARG A 276 8.45 12.78 17.39
C ARG A 276 8.53 11.63 16.41
N ASN A 277 8.88 10.41 16.86
CA ASN A 277 8.95 9.19 16.05
C ASN A 277 7.76 8.26 16.24
N THR A 278 6.75 8.64 16.99
CA THR A 278 5.51 7.89 17.18
C THR A 278 4.43 8.37 16.21
N THR A 279 3.78 7.44 15.56
CA THR A 279 2.65 7.68 14.65
C THR A 279 1.38 7.16 15.30
N LEU A 280 0.40 8.05 15.50
CA LEU A 280 -0.96 7.70 15.92
C LEU A 280 -1.76 7.26 14.70
N VAL A 281 -2.47 6.15 14.82
CA VAL A 281 -3.28 5.59 13.73
C VAL A 281 -4.75 5.48 14.13
N GLU A 282 -5.61 5.97 13.24
CA GLU A 282 -7.07 5.94 13.41
C GLU A 282 -7.74 5.41 12.14
N VAL A 283 -8.86 4.71 12.33
CA VAL A 283 -9.72 4.22 11.26
C VAL A 283 -11.06 4.94 11.33
N PRO A 284 -11.31 5.97 10.51
CA PRO A 284 -12.62 6.63 10.48
C PRO A 284 -13.69 5.80 9.79
N LYS A 285 -13.29 4.82 8.94
CA LYS A 285 -14.20 4.03 8.14
C LYS A 285 -13.63 2.65 7.83
N CYS A 286 -14.43 1.62 8.08
CA CYS A 286 -14.19 0.25 7.62
C CYS A 286 -15.54 -0.40 7.29
N ARG A 287 -15.87 -0.53 6.00
CA ARG A 287 -17.21 -0.98 5.55
C ARG A 287 -17.51 -2.43 5.85
N TRP A 288 -16.50 -3.30 5.77
CA TRP A 288 -16.74 -4.75 5.95
C TRP A 288 -16.85 -5.16 7.41
N THR A 289 -16.37 -4.34 8.36
CA THR A 289 -16.52 -4.63 9.80
C THR A 289 -17.48 -3.67 10.51
N GLY A 290 -17.65 -2.46 9.99
CA GLY A 290 -18.31 -1.36 10.67
C GLY A 290 -17.53 -0.79 11.85
N LYS A 291 -16.36 -1.35 12.21
CA LYS A 291 -15.53 -0.89 13.31
C LYS A 291 -14.73 0.35 12.91
N THR A 292 -14.63 1.30 13.83
CA THR A 292 -13.89 2.55 13.67
C THR A 292 -13.16 2.91 14.97
N GLY A 293 -12.21 3.83 14.91
CA GLY A 293 -11.54 4.40 16.08
C GLY A 293 -10.03 4.23 16.07
N HIS A 294 -9.45 4.24 17.26
CA HIS A 294 -8.01 4.13 17.47
C HIS A 294 -7.47 2.76 17.04
N ALA A 295 -6.43 2.78 16.21
CA ALA A 295 -5.87 1.59 15.57
C ALA A 295 -4.41 1.31 15.97
N GLY A 296 -3.85 2.06 16.91
CA GLY A 296 -2.52 1.86 17.48
C GLY A 296 -1.66 3.11 17.48
N GLU A 297 -0.57 3.02 18.19
CA GLU A 297 0.54 3.97 18.18
C GLU A 297 1.80 3.22 17.77
N TRP A 298 2.47 3.66 16.69
CA TRP A 298 3.60 2.96 16.12
C TRP A 298 4.86 3.80 16.22
N PHE A 299 5.85 3.28 16.92
CA PHE A 299 7.15 3.89 17.06
C PHE A 299 8.08 3.45 15.92
N TYR A 300 8.75 4.41 15.29
CA TYR A 300 9.75 4.16 14.25
C TYR A 300 11.15 4.32 14.80
N GLU A 301 11.91 3.22 14.82
CA GLU A 301 13.31 3.22 15.19
C GLU A 301 14.18 3.52 13.95
N ILE A 302 14.85 4.67 13.97
CA ILE A 302 15.58 5.18 12.80
C ILE A 302 16.77 4.28 12.44
N GLU A 303 17.52 3.82 13.44
CA GLU A 303 18.76 3.05 13.27
C GLU A 303 18.51 1.70 12.56
N THR A 304 17.48 1.00 12.95
CA THR A 304 17.11 -0.32 12.42
C THR A 304 16.16 -0.25 11.24
N HIS A 305 15.64 0.94 10.94
CA HIS A 305 14.61 1.14 9.90
C HIS A 305 13.35 0.28 10.13
N THR A 306 12.95 0.13 11.39
CA THR A 306 11.89 -0.79 11.83
C THR A 306 10.80 -0.04 12.59
N MET A 307 9.55 -0.47 12.44
CA MET A 307 8.43 0.01 13.26
C MET A 307 8.00 -1.04 14.29
N TYR A 308 7.56 -0.55 15.42
CA TYR A 308 7.08 -1.34 16.54
C TYR A 308 5.74 -0.80 17.05
N ASP A 309 4.93 -1.63 17.70
CA ASP A 309 3.91 -1.11 18.60
C ASP A 309 4.63 -0.34 19.72
N LYS A 310 4.15 0.85 20.05
CA LYS A 310 4.79 1.74 21.02
C LYS A 310 4.89 1.08 22.39
N ASP A 311 3.80 0.49 22.87
CA ASP A 311 3.75 -0.12 24.19
C ASP A 311 4.71 -1.31 24.27
N ASP A 312 4.73 -2.17 23.24
CA ASP A 312 5.64 -3.31 23.15
C ASP A 312 7.11 -2.91 23.11
N TYR A 313 7.45 -1.80 22.46
CA TYR A 313 8.82 -1.30 22.37
C TYR A 313 9.37 -0.87 23.73
N PHE A 314 8.54 -0.18 24.53
CA PHE A 314 8.96 0.30 25.85
C PHE A 314 8.91 -0.77 26.94
N MET A 315 8.06 -1.79 26.79
CA MET A 315 8.02 -2.90 27.75
C MET A 315 9.21 -3.85 27.65
N LYS A 316 9.89 -3.89 26.50
CA LYS A 316 11.02 -4.81 26.23
C LYS A 316 12.40 -4.19 26.49
N ARG A 317 12.47 -2.93 26.87
CA ARG A 317 13.69 -2.20 27.26
C ARG A 317 13.68 -1.75 28.70
#